data_ab3498917eb1735afe7a8c91627d6ed5
#
_entry.id   ab3498917eb1735afe7a8c91627d6ed5
#
_cell.length_a   1.000
_cell.length_b   1.000
_cell.length_c   1.000
_cell.angle_alpha   90.00
_cell.angle_beta   90.00
_cell.angle_gamma   90.00
#
_symmetry.space_group_name_H-M   'P 1'
#
loop_
_entity.id
_entity.type
_entity.pdbx_description
1 polymer ?
#
loop_
_entity_poly.entity_id
_entity_poly.type
_entity_poly.pdbx_seq_one_letter_code
_entity_poly.pdbx_strand_id
1 'polypeptide(L)'
;MMFVLDSLGMLSTSKEMEDIANDKQVRDMTKSQLIKGAFRVLTLKLGQAQVPMLVTNHTYDVIGSYMPTKEMGGGTGLKYAASTIIYLTKSKERDSKKEVVGNIIKCEAKKSRLTVEGSKIATRLFFDERGLDKYYGLLELGEQYGVFQRVGNRIRIGESSVYPSAILASPDKYFTEEVMEKLEEAAKKEFSYGG
;
A
#
# COMPACT_ATOMS: atom_id res chain seq x y z
N MET A 1 -11.40 -14.15 11.16
CA MET A 1 -11.47 -14.69 9.78
C MET A 1 -11.34 -13.51 8.83
N MET A 2 -10.64 -13.66 7.70
CA MET A 2 -10.49 -12.64 6.66
C MET A 2 -10.59 -13.33 5.29
N PHE A 3 -11.26 -12.70 4.32
CA PHE A 3 -11.22 -13.17 2.94
C PHE A 3 -10.09 -12.49 2.17
N VAL A 4 -9.36 -13.27 1.38
CA VAL A 4 -8.31 -12.78 0.48
C VAL A 4 -8.63 -13.25 -0.94
N LEU A 5 -8.69 -12.32 -1.88
CA LEU A 5 -8.82 -12.59 -3.32
C LEU A 5 -7.56 -12.11 -4.03
N ASP A 6 -6.75 -13.05 -4.50
CA ASP A 6 -5.53 -12.80 -5.27
C ASP A 6 -5.61 -13.54 -6.62
N SER A 7 -5.85 -12.86 -7.69
CA SER A 7 -6.19 -11.45 -7.89
C SER A 7 -7.53 -11.34 -8.64
N LEU A 8 -8.20 -10.20 -8.54
CA LEU A 8 -9.46 -9.96 -9.24
C LEU A 8 -9.35 -10.10 -10.75
N GLY A 9 -8.21 -9.69 -11.33
CA GLY A 9 -7.95 -9.77 -12.76
C GLY A 9 -7.96 -11.19 -13.32
N MET A 10 -7.74 -12.20 -12.48
CA MET A 10 -7.71 -13.62 -12.87
C MET A 10 -9.09 -14.30 -12.86
N LEU A 11 -10.12 -13.61 -12.37
CA LEU A 11 -11.47 -14.15 -12.44
C LEU A 11 -11.98 -14.11 -13.89
N SER A 12 -12.51 -15.23 -14.36
CA SER A 12 -13.15 -15.36 -15.65
C SER A 12 -14.65 -15.54 -15.50
N THR A 13 -15.42 -15.04 -16.46
CA THR A 13 -16.85 -15.33 -16.55
C THR A 13 -17.07 -16.65 -17.30
N SER A 14 -18.22 -17.31 -17.09
CA SER A 14 -18.57 -18.50 -17.86
C SER A 14 -18.55 -18.21 -19.37
N LYS A 15 -18.98 -17.00 -19.76
CA LYS A 15 -18.95 -16.56 -21.16
C LYS A 15 -17.52 -16.42 -21.69
N GLU A 16 -16.59 -15.82 -20.95
CA GLU A 16 -15.17 -15.78 -21.34
C GLU A 16 -14.61 -17.20 -21.54
N MET A 17 -14.96 -18.14 -20.66
CA MET A 17 -14.52 -19.53 -20.75
C MET A 17 -15.10 -20.23 -22.00
N GLU A 18 -16.39 -20.02 -22.29
CA GLU A 18 -17.02 -20.55 -23.48
C GLU A 18 -16.48 -19.95 -24.79
N ASP A 19 -16.24 -18.62 -24.80
CA ASP A 19 -15.69 -17.93 -25.97
C ASP A 19 -14.25 -18.41 -26.26
N ILE A 20 -13.43 -18.61 -25.23
CA ILE A 20 -12.09 -19.20 -25.38
C ILE A 20 -12.15 -20.63 -25.90
N ALA A 21 -13.06 -21.46 -25.36
CA ALA A 21 -13.22 -22.84 -25.81
C ALA A 21 -13.70 -22.96 -27.30
N ASN A 22 -14.38 -21.93 -27.80
CA ASN A 22 -14.86 -21.85 -29.18
C ASN A 22 -13.97 -20.98 -30.09
N ASP A 23 -12.76 -20.63 -29.65
CA ASP A 23 -11.79 -19.82 -30.43
C ASP A 23 -12.32 -18.44 -30.85
N LYS A 24 -13.27 -17.88 -30.07
CA LYS A 24 -13.86 -16.57 -30.30
C LYS A 24 -13.09 -15.48 -29.54
N GLN A 25 -12.47 -14.58 -30.27
CA GLN A 25 -11.81 -13.40 -29.72
C GLN A 25 -12.79 -12.24 -29.46
N VAL A 26 -13.80 -12.46 -28.62
CA VAL A 26 -14.81 -11.44 -28.31
C VAL A 26 -14.52 -10.90 -26.91
N ARG A 27 -14.40 -9.58 -26.82
CA ARG A 27 -14.21 -8.91 -25.49
C ARG A 27 -15.54 -9.01 -24.72
N ASP A 28 -15.50 -9.68 -23.56
CA ASP A 28 -16.69 -9.76 -22.69
C ASP A 28 -16.94 -8.42 -21.98
N MET A 29 -17.89 -7.66 -22.50
CA MET A 29 -18.31 -6.36 -21.92
C MET A 29 -19.17 -6.54 -20.66
N THR A 30 -19.65 -7.76 -20.38
CA THR A 30 -20.53 -8.04 -19.22
C THR A 30 -19.76 -8.28 -17.94
N LYS A 31 -18.47 -8.64 -18.03
CA LYS A 31 -17.59 -8.93 -16.88
C LYS A 31 -17.61 -7.80 -15.82
N SER A 32 -17.48 -6.56 -16.27
CA SER A 32 -17.49 -5.40 -15.34
C SER A 32 -18.84 -5.25 -14.62
N GLN A 33 -19.95 -5.58 -15.28
CA GLN A 33 -21.29 -5.54 -14.66
C GLN A 33 -21.48 -6.66 -13.65
N LEU A 34 -21.01 -7.88 -13.98
CA LEU A 34 -21.04 -9.02 -13.07
C LEU A 34 -20.19 -8.78 -11.81
N ILE A 35 -18.97 -8.27 -11.99
CA ILE A 35 -18.10 -7.87 -10.87
C ILE A 35 -18.79 -6.82 -10.00
N LYS A 36 -19.38 -5.79 -10.59
CA LYS A 36 -20.11 -4.74 -9.85
C LYS A 36 -21.27 -5.33 -9.05
N GLY A 37 -22.05 -6.24 -9.64
CA GLY A 37 -23.15 -6.93 -8.97
C GLY A 37 -22.67 -7.79 -7.82
N ALA A 38 -21.64 -8.61 -8.04
CA ALA A 38 -21.05 -9.48 -7.03
C ALA A 38 -20.51 -8.68 -5.82
N PHE A 39 -19.75 -7.62 -6.06
CA PHE A 39 -19.22 -6.80 -4.97
C PHE A 39 -20.29 -6.05 -4.20
N ARG A 40 -21.41 -5.67 -4.83
CA ARG A 40 -22.54 -5.08 -4.11
C ARG A 40 -23.12 -6.05 -3.07
N VAL A 41 -23.28 -7.32 -3.43
CA VAL A 41 -23.79 -8.35 -2.52
C VAL A 41 -22.73 -8.72 -1.46
N LEU A 42 -21.48 -8.94 -1.88
CA LEU A 42 -20.38 -9.29 -1.00
C LEU A 42 -20.15 -8.23 0.08
N THR A 43 -20.11 -6.94 -0.29
CA THR A 43 -19.89 -5.85 0.66
C THR A 43 -20.97 -5.85 1.75
N LEU A 44 -22.24 -6.07 1.37
CA LEU A 44 -23.33 -6.15 2.35
C LEU A 44 -23.15 -7.35 3.28
N LYS A 45 -22.92 -8.54 2.73
CA LYS A 45 -22.79 -9.78 3.51
C LYS A 45 -21.56 -9.78 4.42
N LEU A 46 -20.42 -9.33 3.92
CA LEU A 46 -19.19 -9.21 4.69
C LEU A 46 -19.31 -8.17 5.80
N GLY A 47 -19.98 -7.03 5.52
CA GLY A 47 -20.26 -6.01 6.52
C GLY A 47 -21.16 -6.53 7.64
N GLN A 48 -22.24 -7.26 7.32
CA GLN A 48 -23.09 -7.91 8.31
C GLN A 48 -22.34 -8.94 9.17
N ALA A 49 -21.44 -9.69 8.55
CA ALA A 49 -20.64 -10.70 9.22
C ALA A 49 -19.40 -10.13 9.94
N GLN A 50 -19.11 -8.83 9.80
CA GLN A 50 -17.89 -8.17 10.30
C GLN A 50 -16.60 -8.88 9.85
N VAL A 51 -16.58 -9.37 8.61
CA VAL A 51 -15.44 -10.07 8.03
C VAL A 51 -14.73 -9.14 7.03
N PRO A 52 -13.46 -8.78 7.26
CA PRO A 52 -12.69 -7.99 6.31
C PRO A 52 -12.36 -8.77 5.05
N MET A 53 -12.26 -8.07 3.92
CA MET A 53 -11.84 -8.64 2.64
C MET A 53 -10.67 -7.84 2.06
N LEU A 54 -9.60 -8.56 1.71
CA LEU A 54 -8.45 -8.04 0.97
C LEU A 54 -8.54 -8.52 -0.49
N VAL A 55 -8.40 -7.57 -1.42
CA VAL A 55 -8.40 -7.87 -2.85
C VAL A 55 -7.14 -7.32 -3.48
N THR A 56 -6.35 -8.16 -4.14
CA THR A 56 -5.28 -7.68 -5.02
C THR A 56 -5.82 -7.47 -6.43
N ASN A 57 -5.30 -6.47 -7.14
CA ASN A 57 -5.73 -6.15 -8.48
C ASN A 57 -4.58 -5.53 -9.28
N HIS A 58 -4.71 -5.50 -10.60
CA HIS A 58 -3.76 -4.86 -11.51
C HIS A 58 -4.21 -3.46 -11.90
N THR A 59 -3.23 -2.60 -12.15
CA THR A 59 -3.46 -1.29 -12.75
C THR A 59 -3.01 -1.30 -14.21
N TYR A 60 -3.75 -0.59 -15.05
CA TYR A 60 -3.49 -0.44 -16.47
C TYR A 60 -3.28 1.03 -16.82
N ASP A 61 -2.41 1.30 -17.77
CA ASP A 61 -2.21 2.67 -18.27
C ASP A 61 -3.44 3.12 -19.07
N VAL A 62 -3.90 4.34 -18.82
CA VAL A 62 -5.03 4.93 -19.55
C VAL A 62 -4.55 5.41 -20.90
N ILE A 63 -4.99 4.74 -21.97
CA ILE A 63 -4.65 5.10 -23.33
C ILE A 63 -5.30 6.44 -23.69
N GLY A 64 -4.53 7.36 -24.28
CA GLY A 64 -5.02 8.67 -24.70
C GLY A 64 -5.04 9.75 -23.62
N SER A 65 -4.58 9.45 -22.40
CA SER A 65 -4.36 10.47 -21.39
C SER A 65 -3.11 11.28 -21.69
N TYR A 66 -3.20 12.62 -21.62
CA TYR A 66 -2.06 13.52 -21.79
C TYR A 66 -1.00 13.31 -20.69
N MET A 67 -1.41 12.91 -19.50
CA MET A 67 -0.50 12.53 -18.41
C MET A 67 -0.60 11.02 -18.16
N PRO A 68 0.54 10.32 -17.88
CA PRO A 68 0.52 8.91 -17.54
C PRO A 68 -0.33 8.67 -16.30
N THR A 69 -1.54 8.17 -16.51
CA THR A 69 -2.48 7.81 -15.44
C THR A 69 -2.72 6.32 -15.44
N LYS A 70 -2.80 5.74 -14.24
CA LYS A 70 -3.11 4.31 -14.07
C LYS A 70 -4.49 4.16 -13.48
N GLU A 71 -5.25 3.23 -14.03
CA GLU A 71 -6.53 2.82 -13.48
C GLU A 71 -6.55 1.33 -13.12
N MET A 72 -7.31 1.01 -12.07
CA MET A 72 -7.51 -0.38 -11.66
C MET A 72 -8.52 -1.08 -12.56
N GLY A 73 -8.31 -2.36 -12.82
CA GLY A 73 -9.27 -3.23 -13.50
C GLY A 73 -10.54 -3.46 -12.66
N GLY A 74 -11.59 -4.00 -13.29
CA GLY A 74 -12.85 -4.36 -12.63
C GLY A 74 -13.90 -3.24 -12.57
N GLY A 75 -13.61 -2.08 -13.17
CA GLY A 75 -14.55 -0.97 -13.35
C GLY A 75 -14.85 -0.18 -12.08
N THR A 76 -15.76 0.80 -12.22
CA THR A 76 -16.10 1.76 -11.16
C THR A 76 -16.79 1.12 -9.95
N GLY A 77 -17.46 -0.02 -10.12
CA GLY A 77 -18.17 -0.70 -9.04
C GLY A 77 -17.27 -1.09 -7.87
N LEU A 78 -16.06 -1.57 -8.17
CA LEU A 78 -15.07 -1.91 -7.15
C LEU A 78 -14.56 -0.67 -6.39
N LYS A 79 -14.35 0.44 -7.12
CA LYS A 79 -13.96 1.72 -6.50
C LYS A 79 -14.99 2.18 -5.44
N TYR A 80 -16.28 1.99 -5.70
CA TYR A 80 -17.33 2.35 -4.74
C TYR A 80 -17.43 1.38 -3.57
N ALA A 81 -17.26 0.08 -3.82
CA ALA A 81 -17.36 -0.96 -2.81
C ALA A 81 -16.22 -0.90 -1.79
N ALA A 82 -15.00 -0.67 -2.23
CA ALA A 82 -13.82 -0.65 -1.38
C ALA A 82 -13.84 0.49 -0.36
N SER A 83 -13.46 0.18 0.89
CA SER A 83 -13.25 1.17 1.94
C SER A 83 -11.92 1.90 1.75
N THR A 84 -10.90 1.18 1.34
CA THR A 84 -9.55 1.70 1.08
C THR A 84 -9.01 1.12 -0.21
N ILE A 85 -8.37 1.95 -1.03
CA ILE A 85 -7.67 1.57 -2.26
C ILE A 85 -6.27 2.13 -2.19
N ILE A 86 -5.28 1.25 -2.22
CA ILE A 86 -3.87 1.62 -2.18
C ILE A 86 -3.23 1.20 -3.51
N TYR A 87 -2.60 2.16 -4.19
CA TYR A 87 -1.78 1.88 -5.36
C TYR A 87 -0.34 1.66 -4.92
N LEU A 88 0.23 0.55 -5.38
CA LEU A 88 1.59 0.16 -5.07
C LEU A 88 2.45 0.33 -6.33
N THR A 89 3.56 1.03 -6.18
CA THR A 89 4.61 1.09 -7.20
C THR A 89 5.94 0.66 -6.58
N LYS A 90 6.79 0.01 -7.35
CA LYS A 90 8.07 -0.48 -6.86
C LYS A 90 9.23 0.07 -7.66
N SER A 91 10.35 0.33 -6.98
CA SER A 91 11.66 0.59 -7.55
C SER A 91 12.69 -0.32 -6.89
N LYS A 92 13.78 -0.60 -7.61
CA LYS A 92 14.85 -1.46 -7.09
C LYS A 92 15.64 -0.74 -6.01
N GLU A 93 15.84 -1.39 -4.88
CA GLU A 93 16.82 -0.99 -3.85
C GLU A 93 18.17 -1.58 -4.18
N ARG A 94 19.22 -0.77 -4.08
CA ARG A 94 20.59 -1.19 -4.39
C ARG A 94 21.51 -0.91 -3.21
N ASP A 95 22.44 -1.81 -2.98
CA ASP A 95 23.49 -1.64 -1.98
C ASP A 95 24.64 -0.73 -2.47
N SER A 96 25.66 -0.58 -1.64
CA SER A 96 26.86 0.19 -1.95
C SER A 96 27.66 -0.34 -3.15
N LYS A 97 27.49 -1.63 -3.48
CA LYS A 97 28.09 -2.30 -4.65
C LYS A 97 27.20 -2.23 -5.89
N LYS A 98 26.07 -1.51 -5.82
CA LYS A 98 25.03 -1.38 -6.86
C LYS A 98 24.28 -2.68 -7.16
N GLU A 99 24.41 -3.71 -6.34
CA GLU A 99 23.64 -4.94 -6.44
C GLU A 99 22.21 -4.72 -5.97
N VAL A 100 21.25 -5.40 -6.59
CA VAL A 100 19.84 -5.27 -6.21
C VAL A 100 19.59 -6.15 -4.99
N VAL A 101 19.30 -5.51 -3.85
CA VAL A 101 19.11 -6.17 -2.55
C VAL A 101 17.66 -6.19 -2.09
N GLY A 102 16.79 -5.49 -2.81
CA GLY A 102 15.38 -5.38 -2.42
C GLY A 102 14.58 -4.49 -3.34
N ASN A 103 13.41 -4.09 -2.86
CA ASN A 103 12.54 -3.10 -3.48
C ASN A 103 12.14 -2.02 -2.48
N ILE A 104 12.06 -0.78 -2.95
CA ILE A 104 11.30 0.28 -2.31
C ILE A 104 9.88 0.24 -2.88
N ILE A 105 8.89 0.07 -2.03
CA ILE A 105 7.48 0.02 -2.39
C ILE A 105 6.85 1.33 -1.96
N LYS A 106 6.40 2.12 -2.94
CA LYS A 106 5.65 3.35 -2.70
C LYS A 106 4.16 3.02 -2.69
N CYS A 107 3.49 3.40 -1.63
CA CYS A 107 2.07 3.19 -1.40
C CYS A 107 1.37 4.56 -1.48
N GLU A 108 0.31 4.66 -2.28
CA GLU A 108 -0.52 5.87 -2.39
C GLU A 108 -1.98 5.52 -2.11
N ALA A 109 -2.57 6.18 -1.12
CA ALA A 109 -4.00 6.03 -0.79
C ALA A 109 -4.85 6.75 -1.85
N LYS A 110 -5.32 6.02 -2.86
CA LYS A 110 -6.20 6.57 -3.93
C LYS A 110 -7.63 6.78 -3.47
N LYS A 111 -8.04 6.04 -2.48
CA LYS A 111 -9.31 6.19 -1.77
C LYS A 111 -9.12 5.68 -0.35
N SER A 112 -9.66 6.40 0.61
CA SER A 112 -9.75 5.91 1.98
C SER A 112 -10.92 6.55 2.70
N ARG A 113 -11.63 5.74 3.52
CA ARG A 113 -12.62 6.23 4.48
C ARG A 113 -12.04 6.44 5.86
N LEU A 114 -10.79 6.04 6.08
CA LEU A 114 -10.12 6.00 7.38
C LEU A 114 -8.95 6.98 7.48
N THR A 115 -8.31 7.28 6.35
CA THR A 115 -7.10 8.11 6.28
C THR A 115 -7.23 9.16 5.18
N VAL A 116 -6.39 10.18 5.22
CA VAL A 116 -6.37 11.25 4.23
C VAL A 116 -6.05 10.68 2.85
N GLU A 117 -6.93 10.89 1.87
CA GLU A 117 -6.73 10.49 0.49
C GLU A 117 -5.56 11.26 -0.13
N GLY A 118 -4.81 10.60 -1.01
CA GLY A 118 -3.59 11.17 -1.61
C GLY A 118 -2.33 10.99 -0.75
N SER A 119 -2.46 10.52 0.50
CA SER A 119 -1.31 10.23 1.37
C SER A 119 -0.39 9.22 0.71
N LYS A 120 0.93 9.47 0.83
CA LYS A 120 1.97 8.64 0.24
C LYS A 120 2.98 8.23 1.30
N ILE A 121 3.23 6.94 1.38
CA ILE A 121 4.29 6.38 2.20
C ILE A 121 5.17 5.48 1.33
N ALA A 122 6.38 5.22 1.80
CA ALA A 122 7.23 4.20 1.21
C ALA A 122 7.66 3.20 2.27
N THR A 123 7.83 1.97 1.85
CA THR A 123 8.43 0.92 2.67
C THR A 123 9.49 0.18 1.88
N ARG A 124 10.36 -0.55 2.55
CA ARG A 124 11.45 -1.31 1.95
C ARG A 124 11.27 -2.79 2.21
N LEU A 125 11.40 -3.59 1.15
CA LEU A 125 11.36 -5.05 1.23
C LEU A 125 12.71 -5.59 0.74
N PHE A 126 13.47 -6.18 1.64
CA PHE A 126 14.70 -6.90 1.32
C PHE A 126 14.40 -8.29 0.77
N PHE A 127 15.29 -8.84 -0.07
CA PHE A 127 15.14 -10.17 -0.65
C PHE A 127 15.71 -11.29 0.24
N ASP A 128 16.37 -10.92 1.31
CA ASP A 128 16.92 -11.84 2.30
C ASP A 128 16.01 -11.97 3.54
N GLU A 129 16.51 -12.60 4.58
CA GLU A 129 15.81 -12.86 5.85
C GLU A 129 15.31 -11.61 6.59
N ARG A 130 15.84 -10.41 6.24
CA ARG A 130 15.35 -9.14 6.80
C ARG A 130 13.91 -8.85 6.39
N GLY A 131 13.49 -9.28 5.19
CA GLY A 131 12.14 -9.12 4.71
C GLY A 131 11.65 -7.66 4.69
N LEU A 132 10.46 -7.42 5.22
CA LEU A 132 9.87 -6.08 5.28
C LEU A 132 10.53 -5.24 6.39
N ASP A 133 11.10 -4.10 6.00
CA ASP A 133 11.74 -3.16 6.93
C ASP A 133 10.68 -2.37 7.70
N LYS A 134 10.48 -2.73 8.96
CA LYS A 134 9.47 -2.10 9.84
C LYS A 134 9.82 -0.68 10.28
N TYR A 135 11.06 -0.25 10.11
CA TYR A 135 11.53 1.08 10.55
C TYR A 135 11.71 2.08 9.40
N TYR A 136 11.49 1.63 8.16
CA TYR A 136 11.67 2.49 7.00
C TYR A 136 10.70 3.69 7.03
N GLY A 137 11.26 4.91 6.95
CA GLY A 137 10.49 6.16 6.97
C GLY A 137 10.14 6.67 8.38
N LEU A 138 10.36 5.89 9.43
CA LEU A 138 10.03 6.32 10.80
C LEU A 138 10.98 7.40 11.33
N LEU A 139 12.21 7.45 10.83
CA LEU A 139 13.15 8.49 11.22
C LEU A 139 12.68 9.86 10.73
N GLU A 140 12.31 9.94 9.47
CA GLU A 140 11.80 11.14 8.82
C GLU A 140 10.49 11.60 9.46
N LEU A 141 9.57 10.68 9.72
CA LEU A 141 8.32 10.99 10.44
C LEU A 141 8.61 11.55 11.83
N GLY A 142 9.53 10.93 12.56
CA GLY A 142 9.92 11.39 13.90
C GLY A 142 10.58 12.76 13.91
N GLU A 143 11.35 13.10 12.89
CA GLU A 143 11.92 14.45 12.74
C GLU A 143 10.81 15.48 12.45
N GLN A 144 9.90 15.15 11.54
CA GLN A 144 8.79 16.03 11.14
C GLN A 144 7.87 16.38 12.33
N TYR A 145 7.64 15.44 13.22
CA TYR A 145 6.73 15.61 14.38
C TYR A 145 7.46 15.84 15.71
N GLY A 146 8.78 16.07 15.67
CA GLY A 146 9.56 16.45 16.85
C GLY A 146 9.81 15.33 17.85
N VAL A 147 9.54 14.06 17.48
CA VAL A 147 9.96 12.88 18.26
C VAL A 147 11.48 12.78 18.29
N PHE A 148 12.08 13.11 17.15
CA PHE A 148 13.52 13.23 16.99
C PHE A 148 13.89 14.68 16.67
N GLN A 149 15.01 15.14 17.19
CA GLN A 149 15.51 16.48 16.94
C GLN A 149 16.82 16.40 16.14
N ARG A 150 16.84 16.96 14.94
CA ARG A 150 18.07 17.07 14.16
C ARG A 150 18.91 18.23 14.64
N VAL A 151 20.17 17.95 14.98
CA VAL A 151 21.17 18.93 15.39
C VAL A 151 22.39 18.75 14.48
N GLY A 152 22.50 19.58 13.46
CA GLY A 152 23.50 19.42 12.40
C GLY A 152 23.35 18.06 11.67
N ASN A 153 24.41 17.26 11.68
CA ASN A 153 24.42 15.93 11.05
C ASN A 153 24.00 14.78 12.00
N ARG A 154 23.55 15.12 13.20
CA ARG A 154 23.17 14.13 14.22
C ARG A 154 21.69 14.23 14.56
N ILE A 155 21.15 13.13 15.05
CA ILE A 155 19.80 13.02 15.58
C ILE A 155 19.89 12.90 17.10
N ARG A 156 19.15 13.74 17.82
CA ARG A 156 18.99 13.66 19.26
C ARG A 156 17.77 12.78 19.59
N ILE A 157 18.00 11.74 20.38
CA ILE A 157 16.99 10.81 20.88
C ILE A 157 17.15 10.76 22.40
N GLY A 158 16.24 11.41 23.13
CA GLY A 158 16.42 11.63 24.57
C GLY A 158 17.73 12.38 24.85
N GLU A 159 18.60 11.79 25.65
CA GLU A 159 19.92 12.37 26.01
C GLU A 159 21.03 11.99 24.98
N SER A 160 20.76 11.03 24.11
CA SER A 160 21.76 10.55 23.14
C SER A 160 21.76 11.38 21.86
N SER A 161 22.96 11.62 21.30
CA SER A 161 23.14 12.29 20.01
C SER A 161 23.95 11.39 19.08
N VAL A 162 23.30 10.87 18.04
CA VAL A 162 23.84 9.82 17.16
C VAL A 162 23.68 10.17 15.69
N TYR A 163 24.49 9.57 14.83
CA TYR A 163 24.34 9.73 13.39
C TYR A 163 23.13 8.91 12.87
N PRO A 164 22.40 9.40 11.86
CA PRO A 164 21.31 8.64 11.24
C PRO A 164 21.71 7.22 10.81
N SER A 165 22.93 7.06 10.28
CA SER A 165 23.49 5.77 9.88
C SER A 165 23.61 4.77 11.04
N ALA A 166 23.91 5.25 12.26
CA ALA A 166 23.99 4.40 13.43
C ALA A 166 22.59 3.94 13.89
N ILE A 167 21.58 4.81 13.75
CA ILE A 167 20.17 4.45 14.04
C ILE A 167 19.72 3.36 13.08
N LEU A 168 19.96 3.54 11.77
CA LEU A 168 19.58 2.59 10.73
C LEU A 168 20.35 1.26 10.81
N ALA A 169 21.58 1.27 11.34
CA ALA A 169 22.38 0.06 11.54
C ALA A 169 21.92 -0.80 12.74
N SER A 170 21.29 -0.17 13.75
CA SER A 170 20.81 -0.85 14.94
C SER A 170 19.48 -0.24 15.41
N PRO A 171 18.44 -0.36 14.60
CA PRO A 171 17.18 0.35 14.84
C PRO A 171 16.50 -0.06 16.14
N ASP A 172 16.52 -1.34 16.51
CA ASP A 172 15.90 -1.84 17.75
C ASP A 172 16.42 -1.15 19.02
N LYS A 173 17.65 -0.62 18.99
CA LYS A 173 18.22 0.13 20.12
C LYS A 173 17.59 1.51 20.31
N TYR A 174 17.12 2.12 19.23
CA TYR A 174 16.68 3.51 19.22
C TYR A 174 15.17 3.66 19.09
N PHE A 175 14.51 2.71 18.42
CA PHE A 175 13.05 2.63 18.32
C PHE A 175 12.50 1.81 19.47
N THR A 176 12.67 2.33 20.70
CA THR A 176 12.11 1.72 21.91
C THR A 176 10.59 1.81 21.91
N GLU A 177 9.93 1.08 22.80
CA GLU A 177 8.47 1.09 22.93
C GLU A 177 7.93 2.52 23.11
N GLU A 178 8.52 3.32 23.98
CA GLU A 178 8.14 4.72 24.20
C GLU A 178 8.29 5.58 22.92
N VAL A 179 9.37 5.37 22.16
CA VAL A 179 9.59 6.07 20.88
C VAL A 179 8.56 5.64 19.85
N MET A 180 8.25 4.34 19.79
CA MET A 180 7.24 3.81 18.87
C MET A 180 5.82 4.33 19.17
N GLU A 181 5.45 4.48 20.44
CA GLU A 181 4.18 5.11 20.85
C GLU A 181 4.08 6.56 20.34
N LYS A 182 5.15 7.35 20.54
CA LYS A 182 5.20 8.74 20.03
C LYS A 182 5.12 8.81 18.49
N LEU A 183 5.78 7.86 17.81
CA LEU A 183 5.71 7.76 16.35
C LEU A 183 4.31 7.32 15.86
N GLU A 184 3.61 6.48 16.62
CA GLU A 184 2.23 6.12 16.32
C GLU A 184 1.29 7.32 16.44
N GLU A 185 1.46 8.15 17.46
CA GLU A 185 0.73 9.41 17.60
C GLU A 185 1.04 10.38 16.45
N ALA A 186 2.32 10.48 16.05
CA ALA A 186 2.73 11.26 14.89
C ALA A 186 2.08 10.76 13.61
N ALA A 187 2.06 9.45 13.39
CA ALA A 187 1.40 8.84 12.24
C ALA A 187 -0.13 9.07 12.24
N LYS A 188 -0.77 9.03 13.41
CA LYS A 188 -2.20 9.38 13.53
C LYS A 188 -2.45 10.83 13.10
N LYS A 189 -1.60 11.77 13.52
CA LYS A 189 -1.71 13.19 13.11
C LYS A 189 -1.46 13.39 11.61
N GLU A 190 -0.50 12.66 11.03
CA GLU A 190 -0.19 12.77 9.61
C GLU A 190 -1.30 12.21 8.71
N PHE A 191 -1.88 11.04 9.08
CA PHE A 191 -2.68 10.25 8.15
C PHE A 191 -4.18 10.20 8.49
N SER A 192 -4.60 10.56 9.70
CA SER A 192 -6.02 10.51 10.07
C SER A 192 -6.76 11.80 9.73
N TYR A 193 -8.05 11.69 9.39
CA TYR A 193 -8.91 12.86 9.27
C TYR A 193 -9.11 13.51 10.63
N GLY A 194 -8.83 14.81 10.73
CA GLY A 194 -8.98 15.58 11.97
C GLY A 194 -7.88 15.36 13.00
N GLY A 195 -6.73 14.82 12.56
CA GLY A 195 -5.52 14.67 13.36
C GLY A 195 -4.76 15.99 13.57
#